data_dfe18b7288901a033f9af0c5aba82197
#
_entry.id   dfe18b7288901a033f9af0c5aba82197
#
_cell.length_a   1.000
_cell.length_b   1.000
_cell.length_c   1.000
_cell.angle_alpha   90.00
_cell.angle_beta   90.00
_cell.angle_gamma   90.00
#
_symmetry.space_group_name_H-M   'P 1'
#
loop_
_entity.id
_entity.type
_entity.pdbx_description
1 polymer ?
#
loop_
_entity_poly.entity_id
_entity_poly.type
_entity_poly.pdbx_seq_one_letter_code
_entity_poly.pdbx_strand_id
1 'polypeptide(L)'
;MHKPMPEQGRDSRDILEHLEAFRGEDPNYKEGRVWSLVYYLDEEHSDFLKECYHRFACENGLNPTAFKSLKKFETEIISATADILNGTPEVCGVVTSGGTESCLLSVKTYRDMAREQRRVKKPEMVMPETAHVAWFKASEYFGVKIRLVPLLADLTPDLKKLEKLVNRNTV
;
A
#
# COMPACT_ATOMS: atom_id res chain seq x y z
N MET A 1 -20.34 -17.93 -11.24
CA MET A 1 -21.42 -18.78 -10.72
C MET A 1 -21.55 -18.59 -9.22
N HIS A 2 -22.74 -18.30 -8.70
CA HIS A 2 -23.00 -18.25 -7.26
C HIS A 2 -22.97 -19.68 -6.70
N LYS A 3 -22.02 -19.96 -5.79
CA LYS A 3 -22.03 -21.20 -5.02
C LYS A 3 -22.66 -20.90 -3.65
N PRO A 4 -23.72 -21.62 -3.23
CA PRO A 4 -24.28 -21.42 -1.90
C PRO A 4 -23.29 -21.80 -0.81
N MET A 5 -23.48 -21.24 0.37
CA MET A 5 -22.70 -21.64 1.55
C MET A 5 -22.94 -23.13 1.82
N PRO A 6 -21.89 -23.94 2.01
CA PRO A 6 -22.06 -25.34 2.39
C PRO A 6 -22.78 -25.48 3.74
N GLU A 7 -23.69 -26.42 3.85
CA GLU A 7 -24.38 -26.71 5.11
C GLU A 7 -23.48 -27.43 6.13
N GLN A 8 -22.48 -28.15 5.64
CA GLN A 8 -21.53 -28.91 6.48
C GLN A 8 -20.10 -28.45 6.23
N GLY A 9 -19.27 -28.50 7.27
CA GLY A 9 -17.84 -28.29 7.16
C GLY A 9 -17.16 -29.38 6.31
N ARG A 10 -15.95 -29.08 5.84
CA ARG A 10 -15.11 -30.02 5.09
C ARG A 10 -13.90 -30.42 5.94
N ASP A 11 -13.34 -31.59 5.66
CA ASP A 11 -12.08 -32.01 6.25
C ASP A 11 -10.95 -31.04 5.84
N SER A 12 -10.03 -30.79 6.77
CA SER A 12 -8.93 -29.85 6.54
C SER A 12 -8.00 -30.30 5.41
N ARG A 13 -7.80 -31.60 5.23
CA ARG A 13 -6.97 -32.15 4.13
C ARG A 13 -7.61 -31.89 2.78
N ASP A 14 -8.94 -32.13 2.67
CA ASP A 14 -9.68 -31.86 1.44
C ASP A 14 -9.62 -30.36 1.07
N ILE A 15 -9.63 -29.48 2.08
CA ILE A 15 -9.46 -28.04 1.85
C ILE A 15 -8.06 -27.74 1.32
N LEU A 16 -7.02 -28.27 1.94
CA LEU A 16 -5.63 -28.03 1.50
C LEU A 16 -5.37 -28.56 0.09
N GLU A 17 -5.84 -29.77 -0.22
CA GLU A 17 -5.75 -30.32 -1.60
C GLU A 17 -6.46 -29.45 -2.61
N HIS A 18 -7.63 -28.91 -2.26
CA HIS A 18 -8.38 -28.02 -3.12
C HIS A 18 -7.66 -26.67 -3.37
N LEU A 19 -7.01 -26.14 -2.34
CA LEU A 19 -6.19 -24.93 -2.47
C LEU A 19 -4.97 -25.14 -3.36
N GLU A 20 -4.31 -26.30 -3.25
CA GLU A 20 -3.19 -26.65 -4.15
C GLU A 20 -3.66 -26.82 -5.60
N ALA A 21 -4.85 -27.39 -5.83
CA ALA A 21 -5.42 -27.50 -7.16
C ALA A 21 -5.66 -26.10 -7.79
N PHE A 22 -6.15 -25.13 -7.02
CA PHE A 22 -6.29 -23.75 -7.52
C PHE A 22 -4.95 -23.12 -7.84
N ARG A 23 -3.96 -23.33 -6.99
CA ARG A 23 -2.61 -22.82 -7.18
C ARG A 23 -1.93 -23.39 -8.42
N GLY A 24 -2.28 -24.60 -8.83
CA GLY A 24 -1.75 -25.23 -10.04
C GLY A 24 -2.07 -24.50 -11.34
N GLU A 25 -3.06 -23.61 -11.33
CA GLU A 25 -3.42 -22.75 -12.47
C GLU A 25 -2.63 -21.43 -12.49
N ASP A 26 -1.94 -21.09 -11.41
CA ASP A 26 -1.17 -19.84 -11.31
C ASP A 26 0.16 -19.95 -12.07
N PRO A 27 0.66 -18.81 -12.61
CA PRO A 27 1.97 -18.79 -13.26
C PRO A 27 3.09 -19.08 -12.26
N ASN A 28 4.10 -19.84 -12.67
CA ASN A 28 5.24 -20.15 -11.82
C ASN A 28 6.16 -18.92 -11.66
N TYR A 29 5.95 -18.16 -10.60
CA TYR A 29 6.77 -16.97 -10.29
C TYR A 29 8.22 -17.31 -9.92
N LYS A 30 8.51 -18.53 -9.42
CA LYS A 30 9.86 -18.98 -9.07
C LYS A 30 10.75 -19.15 -10.31
N GLU A 31 10.15 -19.40 -11.46
CA GLU A 31 10.83 -19.47 -12.77
C GLU A 31 10.86 -18.12 -13.51
N GLY A 32 10.51 -17.03 -12.84
CA GLY A 32 10.47 -15.71 -13.47
C GLY A 32 9.31 -15.51 -14.46
N ARG A 33 8.24 -16.31 -14.36
CA ARG A 33 7.07 -16.22 -15.24
C ARG A 33 6.10 -15.11 -14.88
N VAL A 34 6.40 -14.33 -13.83
CA VAL A 34 5.59 -13.19 -13.39
C VAL A 34 6.46 -11.94 -13.45
N TRP A 35 6.05 -10.97 -14.22
CA TRP A 35 6.71 -9.67 -14.30
C TRP A 35 6.34 -8.82 -13.06
N SER A 36 7.32 -8.51 -12.20
CA SER A 36 7.14 -7.79 -10.94
C SER A 36 6.05 -8.40 -10.03
N LEU A 37 5.51 -7.66 -9.06
CA LEU A 37 4.40 -8.02 -8.16
C LEU A 37 4.71 -9.12 -7.13
N VAL A 38 5.73 -9.94 -7.32
CA VAL A 38 6.15 -10.99 -6.40
C VAL A 38 7.57 -10.73 -5.94
N TYR A 39 7.76 -10.71 -4.62
CA TYR A 39 9.07 -10.58 -3.98
C TYR A 39 9.50 -11.97 -3.51
N TYR A 40 10.21 -12.67 -4.36
CA TYR A 40 10.75 -14.00 -4.11
C TYR A 40 12.28 -13.93 -4.19
N LEU A 41 12.97 -14.34 -3.13
CA LEU A 41 14.42 -14.46 -3.10
C LEU A 41 14.83 -15.92 -3.37
N ASP A 42 14.51 -16.81 -2.45
CA ASP A 42 14.76 -18.24 -2.51
C ASP A 42 13.81 -19.01 -1.56
N GLU A 43 13.95 -20.33 -1.52
CA GLU A 43 13.11 -21.18 -0.66
C GLU A 43 13.43 -20.99 0.83
N GLU A 44 14.70 -20.82 1.19
CA GLU A 44 15.13 -20.62 2.58
C GLU A 44 14.47 -19.37 3.17
N HIS A 45 14.50 -18.26 2.43
CA HIS A 45 13.82 -17.04 2.82
C HIS A 45 12.31 -17.21 2.89
N SER A 46 11.72 -17.93 1.92
CA SER A 46 10.29 -18.21 1.92
C SER A 46 9.85 -19.02 3.13
N ASP A 47 10.63 -20.03 3.52
CA ASP A 47 10.32 -20.85 4.68
C ASP A 47 10.50 -20.09 5.99
N PHE A 48 11.50 -19.22 6.07
CA PHE A 48 11.65 -18.29 7.19
C PHE A 48 10.41 -17.36 7.32
N LEU A 49 9.91 -16.79 6.23
CA LEU A 49 8.70 -15.96 6.27
C LEU A 49 7.46 -16.74 6.71
N LYS A 50 7.28 -17.98 6.23
CA LYS A 50 6.18 -18.87 6.66
C LYS A 50 6.23 -19.13 8.17
N GLU A 51 7.43 -19.39 8.71
CA GLU A 51 7.63 -19.59 10.15
C GLU A 51 7.29 -18.32 10.93
N CYS A 52 7.66 -17.13 10.44
CA CYS A 52 7.27 -15.88 11.07
C CYS A 52 5.74 -15.72 11.10
N TYR A 53 5.05 -15.97 9.98
CA TYR A 53 3.59 -15.91 9.93
C TYR A 53 2.93 -16.91 10.88
N HIS A 54 3.45 -18.14 10.94
CA HIS A 54 2.94 -19.18 11.82
C HIS A 54 2.98 -18.79 13.30
N ARG A 55 4.07 -18.14 13.73
CA ARG A 55 4.24 -17.67 15.12
C ARG A 55 3.24 -16.62 15.55
N PHE A 56 2.71 -15.84 14.63
CA PHE A 56 1.82 -14.71 14.89
C PHE A 56 0.42 -14.87 14.24
N ALA A 57 0.07 -16.10 13.84
CA ALA A 57 -1.18 -16.37 13.12
C ALA A 57 -2.45 -16.06 13.94
N CYS A 58 -2.36 -16.04 15.27
CA CYS A 58 -3.50 -15.76 16.16
C CYS A 58 -3.50 -14.34 16.72
N GLU A 59 -2.43 -13.59 16.55
CA GLU A 59 -2.35 -12.20 17.02
C GLU A 59 -3.04 -11.25 16.05
N ASN A 60 -3.51 -10.13 16.60
CA ASN A 60 -4.13 -9.09 15.80
C ASN A 60 -3.92 -7.70 16.41
N GLY A 61 -4.06 -6.66 15.58
CA GLY A 61 -3.89 -5.26 15.99
C GLY A 61 -5.11 -4.61 16.64
N LEU A 62 -6.20 -5.34 16.86
CA LEU A 62 -7.44 -4.79 17.40
C LEU A 62 -7.27 -4.25 18.83
N ASN A 63 -6.46 -4.95 19.63
CA ASN A 63 -6.10 -4.48 20.97
C ASN A 63 -4.58 -4.38 21.12
N PRO A 64 -3.98 -3.21 20.87
CA PRO A 64 -2.54 -3.02 20.93
C PRO A 64 -1.95 -3.16 22.35
N THR A 65 -2.78 -3.14 23.38
CA THR A 65 -2.32 -3.40 24.75
C THR A 65 -2.20 -4.88 25.08
N ALA A 66 -2.98 -5.72 24.41
CA ALA A 66 -2.92 -7.16 24.54
C ALA A 66 -1.72 -7.73 23.75
N PHE A 67 -1.52 -7.29 22.53
CA PHE A 67 -0.46 -7.79 21.62
C PHE A 67 0.65 -6.75 21.43
N LYS A 68 1.44 -6.56 22.49
CA LYS A 68 2.52 -5.55 22.53
C LYS A 68 3.61 -5.78 21.47
N SER A 69 3.81 -7.03 21.03
CA SER A 69 4.75 -7.40 19.97
C SER A 69 4.39 -6.70 18.64
N LEU A 70 3.11 -6.68 18.27
CA LEU A 70 2.67 -6.05 17.01
C LEU A 70 2.96 -4.54 17.03
N LYS A 71 2.69 -3.87 18.16
CA LYS A 71 3.03 -2.45 18.32
C LYS A 71 4.55 -2.22 18.19
N LYS A 72 5.37 -3.12 18.76
CA LYS A 72 6.82 -3.05 18.66
C LYS A 72 7.27 -3.18 17.20
N PHE A 73 6.75 -4.17 16.45
CA PHE A 73 7.06 -4.35 15.04
C PHE A 73 6.71 -3.12 14.22
N GLU A 74 5.52 -2.56 14.41
CA GLU A 74 5.11 -1.33 13.72
C GLU A 74 6.09 -0.17 14.01
N THR A 75 6.44 0.03 15.28
CA THR A 75 7.38 1.08 15.68
C THR A 75 8.77 0.88 15.06
N GLU A 76 9.27 -0.36 15.02
CA GLU A 76 10.57 -0.68 14.42
C GLU A 76 10.58 -0.47 12.90
N ILE A 77 9.50 -0.84 12.20
CA ILE A 77 9.35 -0.61 10.76
C ILE A 77 9.36 0.90 10.46
N ILE A 78 8.60 1.69 11.23
CA ILE A 78 8.54 3.14 11.06
C ILE A 78 9.91 3.77 11.32
N SER A 79 10.58 3.37 12.41
CA SER A 79 11.90 3.87 12.77
C SER A 79 12.96 3.54 11.71
N ALA A 80 13.00 2.31 11.24
CA ALA A 80 13.92 1.89 10.18
C ALA A 80 13.66 2.65 8.86
N THR A 81 12.39 2.86 8.52
CA THR A 81 12.02 3.62 7.32
C THR A 81 12.42 5.09 7.45
N ALA A 82 12.22 5.69 8.63
CA ALA A 82 12.65 7.06 8.90
C ALA A 82 14.18 7.20 8.75
N ASP A 83 14.95 6.26 9.28
CA ASP A 83 16.42 6.25 9.18
C ASP A 83 16.87 6.17 7.72
N ILE A 84 16.33 5.25 6.92
CA ILE A 84 16.62 5.13 5.48
C ILE A 84 16.33 6.43 4.72
N LEU A 85 15.32 7.18 5.14
CA LEU A 85 14.90 8.43 4.52
C LEU A 85 15.57 9.67 5.14
N ASN A 86 16.58 9.51 6.01
CA ASN A 86 17.23 10.58 6.75
C ASN A 86 16.26 11.44 7.59
N GLY A 87 15.25 10.81 8.14
CA GLY A 87 14.27 11.46 9.03
C GLY A 87 14.86 11.78 10.40
N THR A 88 14.25 12.76 11.07
CA THR A 88 14.60 13.11 12.46
C THR A 88 13.89 12.19 13.46
N PRO A 89 14.28 12.20 14.76
CA PRO A 89 13.60 11.42 15.79
C PRO A 89 12.11 11.75 15.99
N GLU A 90 11.66 12.90 15.51
CA GLU A 90 10.24 13.31 15.58
C GLU A 90 9.37 12.70 14.46
N VAL A 91 9.99 12.01 13.49
CA VAL A 91 9.24 11.36 12.40
C VAL A 91 8.33 10.29 13.01
N CYS A 92 7.07 10.36 12.65
CA CYS A 92 6.06 9.38 13.01
C CYS A 92 5.36 8.85 11.76
N GLY A 93 4.72 7.71 11.90
CA GLY A 93 4.04 7.07 10.77
C GLY A 93 3.07 5.99 11.25
N VAL A 94 2.52 5.29 10.29
CA VAL A 94 1.62 4.15 10.49
C VAL A 94 1.91 3.10 9.43
N VAL A 95 1.88 1.83 9.81
CA VAL A 95 1.90 0.71 8.86
C VAL A 95 0.48 0.52 8.32
N THR A 96 0.35 0.49 7.00
CA THR A 96 -0.94 0.38 6.31
C THR A 96 -1.17 -1.02 5.78
N SER A 97 -2.40 -1.31 5.34
CA SER A 97 -2.75 -2.59 4.70
C SER A 97 -2.12 -2.79 3.31
N GLY A 98 -1.50 -1.75 2.75
CA GLY A 98 -0.85 -1.81 1.44
C GLY A 98 -0.65 -0.44 0.81
N GLY A 99 0.07 -0.40 -0.33
CA GLY A 99 0.44 0.84 -1.01
C GLY A 99 -0.74 1.74 -1.39
N THR A 100 -1.89 1.17 -1.74
CA THR A 100 -3.09 1.97 -2.02
C THR A 100 -3.53 2.77 -0.81
N GLU A 101 -3.60 2.16 0.38
CA GLU A 101 -3.95 2.88 1.61
C GLU A 101 -2.89 3.92 1.95
N SER A 102 -1.61 3.62 1.76
CA SER A 102 -0.53 4.60 1.97
C SER A 102 -0.70 5.83 1.09
N CYS A 103 -1.02 5.67 -0.20
CA CYS A 103 -1.33 6.78 -1.10
C CYS A 103 -2.56 7.57 -0.63
N LEU A 104 -3.62 6.87 -0.23
CA LEU A 104 -4.84 7.50 0.29
C LEU A 104 -4.54 8.36 1.53
N LEU A 105 -3.83 7.79 2.52
CA LEU A 105 -3.50 8.50 3.75
C LEU A 105 -2.55 9.68 3.51
N SER A 106 -1.61 9.57 2.57
CA SER A 106 -0.76 10.69 2.17
C SER A 106 -1.58 11.87 1.66
N VAL A 107 -2.49 11.63 0.70
CA VAL A 107 -3.35 12.68 0.17
C VAL A 107 -4.25 13.29 1.24
N LYS A 108 -4.81 12.46 2.12
CA LYS A 108 -5.61 12.94 3.26
C LYS A 108 -4.78 13.85 4.17
N THR A 109 -3.58 13.42 4.52
CA THR A 109 -2.68 14.16 5.42
C THR A 109 -2.33 15.54 4.85
N TYR A 110 -1.85 15.60 3.62
CA TYR A 110 -1.51 16.87 2.98
C TYR A 110 -2.72 17.78 2.77
N ARG A 111 -3.88 17.20 2.41
CA ARG A 111 -5.14 17.97 2.32
C ARG A 111 -5.51 18.61 3.65
N ASP A 112 -5.48 17.83 4.74
CA ASP A 112 -5.90 18.29 6.05
C ASP A 112 -4.91 19.33 6.61
N MET A 113 -3.61 19.09 6.45
CA MET A 113 -2.56 20.05 6.77
C MET A 113 -2.73 21.38 6.01
N ALA A 114 -3.02 21.32 4.71
CA ALA A 114 -3.24 22.52 3.89
C ALA A 114 -4.51 23.26 4.30
N ARG A 115 -5.56 22.56 4.71
CA ARG A 115 -6.78 23.18 5.24
C ARG A 115 -6.52 23.89 6.58
N GLU A 116 -5.79 23.26 7.47
CA GLU A 116 -5.48 23.80 8.79
C GLU A 116 -4.50 24.97 8.71
N GLN A 117 -3.35 24.77 8.08
CA GLN A 117 -2.26 25.75 8.07
C GLN A 117 -2.45 26.87 7.07
N ARG A 118 -3.02 26.58 5.89
CA ARG A 118 -3.14 27.56 4.77
C ARG A 118 -4.57 27.91 4.40
N ARG A 119 -5.57 27.32 5.11
CA ARG A 119 -7.01 27.52 4.86
C ARG A 119 -7.45 27.22 3.41
N VAL A 120 -6.81 26.23 2.78
CA VAL A 120 -7.13 25.79 1.42
C VAL A 120 -8.52 25.17 1.38
N LYS A 121 -9.46 25.81 0.66
CA LYS A 121 -10.85 25.33 0.54
C LYS A 121 -11.06 24.38 -0.63
N LYS A 122 -10.26 24.51 -1.69
CA LYS A 122 -10.36 23.71 -2.91
C LYS A 122 -8.99 23.06 -3.18
N PRO A 123 -8.62 22.02 -2.45
CA PRO A 123 -7.32 21.39 -2.59
C PRO A 123 -7.14 20.77 -3.96
N GLU A 124 -5.94 20.89 -4.50
CA GLU A 124 -5.55 20.34 -5.79
C GLU A 124 -4.24 19.55 -5.63
N MET A 125 -4.05 18.49 -6.40
CA MET A 125 -2.77 17.82 -6.55
C MET A 125 -2.34 17.78 -8.00
N VAL A 126 -1.04 17.90 -8.24
CA VAL A 126 -0.43 17.88 -9.56
C VAL A 126 0.31 16.57 -9.71
N MET A 127 0.02 15.82 -10.75
CA MET A 127 0.63 14.51 -10.98
C MET A 127 0.69 14.18 -12.47
N PRO A 128 1.63 13.32 -12.92
CA PRO A 128 1.69 12.87 -14.30
C PRO A 128 0.49 11.99 -14.67
N GLU A 129 0.18 11.93 -15.97
CA GLU A 129 -0.90 11.09 -16.50
C GLU A 129 -0.69 9.60 -16.21
N THR A 130 0.56 9.18 -16.02
CA THR A 130 0.96 7.81 -15.70
C THR A 130 0.98 7.49 -14.21
N ALA A 131 0.52 8.40 -13.36
CA ALA A 131 0.48 8.15 -11.92
C ALA A 131 -0.43 6.96 -11.59
N HIS A 132 -0.04 6.19 -10.58
CA HIS A 132 -0.79 5.00 -10.15
C HIS A 132 -2.25 5.33 -9.79
N VAL A 133 -3.17 4.44 -10.13
CA VAL A 133 -4.63 4.61 -9.94
C VAL A 133 -5.04 4.92 -8.49
N ALA A 134 -4.23 4.57 -7.50
CA ALA A 134 -4.49 4.91 -6.09
C ALA A 134 -4.62 6.43 -5.86
N TRP A 135 -3.91 7.26 -6.62
CA TRP A 135 -4.00 8.73 -6.53
C TRP A 135 -5.34 9.24 -7.05
N PHE A 136 -5.87 8.65 -8.13
CA PHE A 136 -7.21 8.96 -8.62
C PHE A 136 -8.28 8.57 -7.60
N LYS A 137 -8.14 7.40 -6.99
CA LYS A 137 -9.02 6.95 -5.92
C LYS A 137 -8.98 7.90 -4.71
N ALA A 138 -7.79 8.35 -4.31
CA ALA A 138 -7.62 9.31 -3.23
C ALA A 138 -8.29 10.67 -3.55
N SER A 139 -8.19 11.13 -4.81
CA SER A 139 -8.88 12.32 -5.30
C SER A 139 -10.39 12.26 -5.04
N GLU A 140 -11.02 11.17 -5.47
CA GLU A 140 -12.45 10.94 -5.28
C GLU A 140 -12.84 10.88 -3.79
N TYR A 141 -12.10 10.10 -3.00
CA TYR A 141 -12.42 9.91 -1.58
C TYR A 141 -12.28 11.19 -0.75
N PHE A 142 -11.31 12.03 -1.09
CA PHE A 142 -10.95 13.17 -0.26
C PHE A 142 -11.28 14.53 -0.88
N GLY A 143 -11.87 14.55 -2.07
CA GLY A 143 -12.25 15.78 -2.77
C GLY A 143 -11.05 16.66 -3.08
N VAL A 144 -9.93 16.06 -3.51
CA VAL A 144 -8.72 16.76 -3.95
C VAL A 144 -8.69 16.73 -5.47
N LYS A 145 -8.79 17.89 -6.12
CA LYS A 145 -8.85 17.98 -7.58
C LYS A 145 -7.50 17.63 -8.21
N ILE A 146 -7.50 16.74 -9.19
CA ILE A 146 -6.31 16.38 -9.95
C ILE A 146 -6.06 17.42 -11.07
N ARG A 147 -4.79 17.78 -11.22
CA ARG A 147 -4.21 18.49 -12.35
C ARG A 147 -3.19 17.58 -13.03
N LEU A 148 -3.54 17.08 -14.20
CA LEU A 148 -2.68 16.16 -14.94
C LEU A 148 -1.58 16.89 -15.69
N VAL A 149 -0.37 16.36 -15.61
CA VAL A 149 0.82 16.78 -16.34
C VAL A 149 1.01 15.81 -17.51
N PRO A 150 1.01 16.28 -18.76
CA PRO A 150 1.25 15.43 -19.90
C PRO A 150 2.71 14.93 -19.92
N LEU A 151 2.93 13.87 -20.66
CA LEU A 151 4.26 13.30 -20.86
C LEU A 151 4.96 13.94 -22.07
N LEU A 152 6.28 13.95 -22.03
CA LEU A 152 7.16 14.21 -23.18
C LEU A 152 7.30 12.93 -24.02
N ALA A 153 7.97 13.04 -25.16
CA ALA A 153 8.17 11.92 -26.08
C ALA A 153 9.01 10.78 -25.45
N ASP A 154 9.82 11.07 -24.47
CA ASP A 154 10.61 10.09 -23.68
C ASP A 154 9.84 9.50 -22.49
N LEU A 155 8.53 9.77 -22.39
CA LEU A 155 7.62 9.34 -21.32
C LEU A 155 7.91 9.96 -19.94
N THR A 156 8.77 10.96 -19.86
CA THR A 156 8.95 11.75 -18.62
C THR A 156 7.86 12.84 -18.51
N PRO A 157 7.48 13.27 -17.30
CA PRO A 157 6.54 14.38 -17.12
C PRO A 157 7.10 15.71 -17.66
N ASP A 158 6.25 16.50 -18.31
CA ASP A 158 6.60 17.87 -18.74
C ASP A 158 6.74 18.79 -17.52
N LEU A 159 7.94 18.94 -16.99
CA LEU A 159 8.21 19.76 -15.81
C LEU A 159 7.83 21.23 -15.99
N LYS A 160 7.95 21.78 -17.22
CA LYS A 160 7.55 23.18 -17.50
C LYS A 160 6.04 23.36 -17.36
N LYS A 161 5.26 22.35 -17.73
CA LYS A 161 3.81 22.37 -17.50
C LYS A 161 3.46 22.09 -16.06
N LEU A 162 4.20 21.18 -15.39
CA LEU A 162 4.02 20.91 -13.97
C LEU A 162 4.14 22.20 -13.14
N GLU A 163 5.21 22.95 -13.32
CA GLU A 163 5.43 24.22 -12.61
C GLU A 163 4.28 25.21 -12.78
N LYS A 164 3.70 25.30 -13.98
CA LYS A 164 2.55 26.18 -14.25
C LYS A 164 1.25 25.73 -13.59
N LEU A 165 1.13 24.44 -13.27
CA LEU A 165 -0.07 23.87 -12.63
C LEU A 165 -0.02 23.99 -11.10
N VAL A 166 1.18 24.08 -10.51
CA VAL A 166 1.36 24.30 -9.07
C VAL A 166 0.86 25.70 -8.71
N ASN A 167 0.01 25.78 -7.70
CA ASN A 167 -0.57 27.03 -7.24
C ASN A 167 -0.88 26.98 -5.73
N ARG A 168 -1.46 28.05 -5.17
CA ARG A 168 -1.78 28.15 -3.74
C ARG A 168 -2.71 27.07 -3.20
N ASN A 169 -3.47 26.39 -4.05
CA ASN A 169 -4.38 25.31 -3.68
C ASN A 169 -3.69 23.92 -3.76
N THR A 170 -2.49 23.85 -4.33
CA THR A 170 -1.74 22.58 -4.40
C THR A 170 -1.35 22.13 -2.99
N VAL A 171 -1.69 20.90 -2.67
CA VAL A 171 -1.47 20.26 -1.37
C VAL A 171 -0.42 19.18 -1.44
#